data_4f423d566a6073ea5a5d3a2905b277d3
#
_entry.id   4f423d566a6073ea5a5d3a2905b277d3
#
_cell.length_a   1.000
_cell.length_b   1.000
_cell.length_c   1.000
_cell.angle_alpha   90.00
_cell.angle_beta   90.00
_cell.angle_gamma   90.00
#
_symmetry.space_group_name_H-M   'P 1'
#
loop_
_entity.id
_entity.type
_entity.pdbx_description
1 polymer ?
#
loop_
_entity_poly.entity_id
_entity_poly.type
_entity_poly.pdbx_seq_one_letter_code
_entity_poly.pdbx_strand_id
1 'polypeptide(L)'
;MIRMRDICVSFRSERQEKIFGVSRTQVLFDVSLSIKRGSCLGILGESGSGKSTLGRVICGLLKPDSGEYLLEGKNVYASRDGKKNLQNMLSVVFQDYTTSANPRFRIRDVLAEGIRVKERKSGKRTDRSAESCRLLELVGLDE
;
A
#
# COMPACT_ATOMS: atom_id res chain seq x y z
N MET A 1 -7.62 -13.45 1.59
CA MET A 1 -8.81 -12.83 0.98
C MET A 1 -9.00 -11.43 1.57
N ILE A 2 -9.17 -10.43 0.71
CA ILE A 2 -9.52 -9.05 1.11
C ILE A 2 -11.01 -8.86 0.84
N ARG A 3 -11.72 -8.21 1.77
CA ARG A 3 -13.10 -7.77 1.59
C ARG A 3 -13.27 -6.36 2.15
N MET A 4 -13.83 -5.50 1.36
CA MET A 4 -14.15 -4.12 1.72
C MET A 4 -15.65 -3.90 1.49
N ARG A 5 -16.30 -3.19 2.41
CA ARG A 5 -17.73 -2.87 2.36
C ARG A 5 -17.93 -1.40 2.70
N ASP A 6 -18.70 -0.74 1.87
CA ASP A 6 -19.20 0.63 2.07
C ASP A 6 -18.10 1.63 2.44
N ILE A 7 -16.94 1.49 1.78
CA ILE A 7 -15.77 2.32 2.01
C ILE A 7 -16.01 3.72 1.48
N CYS A 8 -15.95 4.70 2.39
CA CYS A 8 -15.98 6.11 2.05
C CYS A 8 -14.66 6.77 2.42
N VAL A 9 -14.22 7.71 1.58
CA VAL A 9 -13.04 8.54 1.82
C VAL A 9 -13.33 9.97 1.38
N SER A 10 -13.00 10.93 2.24
CA SER A 10 -13.03 12.34 1.93
C SER A 10 -11.73 13.03 2.33
N PHE A 11 -11.35 14.06 1.59
CA PHE A 11 -10.19 14.89 1.88
C PHE A 11 -10.63 16.31 2.27
N ARG A 12 -9.79 16.97 3.06
CA ARG A 12 -9.97 18.37 3.38
C ARG A 12 -9.85 19.19 2.09
N SER A 13 -10.84 20.03 1.80
CA SER A 13 -10.80 20.91 0.64
C SER A 13 -9.90 22.12 0.94
N GLU A 14 -8.91 22.38 0.08
CA GLU A 14 -8.02 23.54 0.21
C GLU A 14 -8.67 24.84 -0.29
N ARG A 15 -9.84 24.75 -0.98
CA ARG A 15 -10.39 25.87 -1.77
C ARG A 15 -11.47 26.73 -1.09
N GLN A 16 -11.91 26.40 0.11
CA GLN A 16 -12.91 27.23 0.81
C GLN A 16 -12.62 27.27 2.32
N GLU A 17 -11.98 28.34 2.75
CA GLU A 17 -12.12 28.84 4.12
C GLU A 17 -13.55 29.40 4.26
N LYS A 18 -14.47 28.53 4.64
CA LYS A 18 -15.70 29.02 5.25
C LYS A 18 -15.32 29.59 6.61
N ILE A 19 -15.79 30.78 6.94
CA ILE A 19 -15.58 31.47 8.22
C ILE A 19 -15.94 30.51 9.43
N PHE A 20 -16.75 29.48 9.17
CA PHE A 20 -17.09 28.42 10.11
C PHE A 20 -17.16 27.08 9.37
N GLY A 21 -16.18 26.20 9.61
CA GLY A 21 -16.20 24.81 9.21
C GLY A 21 -15.16 24.41 8.14
N VAL A 22 -14.67 23.16 8.25
CA VAL A 22 -13.76 22.54 7.30
C VAL A 22 -14.58 21.93 6.16
N SER A 23 -14.43 22.44 4.94
CA SER A 23 -15.01 21.79 3.77
C SER A 23 -14.26 20.48 3.46
N ARG A 24 -14.99 19.40 3.25
CA ARG A 24 -14.42 18.09 2.84
C ARG A 24 -14.99 17.69 1.48
N THR A 25 -14.13 17.22 0.60
CA THR A 25 -14.51 16.65 -0.70
C THR A 25 -14.44 15.16 -0.62
N GLN A 26 -15.58 14.48 -0.81
CA GLN A 26 -15.64 13.03 -0.86
C GLN A 26 -15.10 12.53 -2.19
N VAL A 27 -14.30 11.48 -2.14
CA VAL A 27 -13.61 10.88 -3.30
C VAL A 27 -14.02 9.43 -3.50
N LEU A 28 -14.26 8.68 -2.42
CA LEU A 28 -14.82 7.34 -2.50
C LEU A 28 -16.21 7.33 -1.85
N PHE A 29 -17.18 6.75 -2.53
CA PHE A 29 -18.58 6.68 -2.17
C PHE A 29 -19.00 5.21 -2.07
N ASP A 30 -19.18 4.69 -0.87
CA ASP A 30 -19.71 3.34 -0.58
C ASP A 30 -19.10 2.21 -1.43
N VAL A 31 -17.76 2.26 -1.62
CA VAL A 31 -17.06 1.30 -2.46
C VAL A 31 -16.97 -0.05 -1.76
N SER A 32 -17.55 -1.07 -2.40
CA SER A 32 -17.50 -2.44 -1.92
C SER A 32 -16.81 -3.35 -2.95
N LEU A 33 -15.84 -4.16 -2.49
CA LEU A 33 -15.12 -5.11 -3.33
C LEU A 33 -14.61 -6.31 -2.53
N SER A 34 -14.27 -7.38 -3.24
CA SER A 34 -13.59 -8.52 -2.65
C SER A 34 -12.51 -9.05 -3.59
N ILE A 35 -11.35 -9.41 -3.01
CA ILE A 35 -10.22 -10.02 -3.72
C ILE A 35 -9.98 -11.39 -3.11
N LYS A 36 -10.21 -12.44 -3.89
CA LYS A 36 -9.97 -13.83 -3.47
C LYS A 36 -8.48 -14.15 -3.58
N ARG A 37 -8.04 -15.17 -2.85
CA ARG A 37 -6.68 -15.70 -3.03
C ARG A 37 -6.48 -16.22 -4.45
N GLY A 38 -5.33 -15.94 -5.05
CA GLY A 38 -4.99 -16.37 -6.41
C GLY A 38 -5.74 -15.64 -7.52
N SER A 39 -6.61 -14.65 -7.19
CA SER A 39 -7.27 -13.84 -8.20
C SER A 39 -6.53 -12.52 -8.47
N CYS A 40 -6.71 -11.99 -9.67
CA CYS A 40 -6.29 -10.65 -10.05
C CYS A 40 -7.54 -9.77 -10.19
N LEU A 41 -7.52 -8.57 -9.60
CA LEU A 41 -8.57 -7.57 -9.72
C LEU A 41 -8.02 -6.33 -10.44
N GLY A 42 -8.54 -6.04 -11.64
CA GLY A 42 -8.26 -4.79 -12.36
C GLY A 42 -9.20 -3.68 -11.90
N ILE A 43 -8.66 -2.47 -11.69
CA ILE A 43 -9.45 -1.27 -11.39
C ILE A 43 -9.28 -0.29 -12.55
N LEU A 44 -10.35 -0.06 -13.30
CA LEU A 44 -10.38 0.82 -14.46
C LEU A 44 -11.25 2.05 -14.17
N GLY A 45 -10.98 3.14 -14.88
CA GLY A 45 -11.75 4.37 -14.78
C GLY A 45 -10.93 5.59 -15.21
N GLU A 46 -11.59 6.72 -15.36
CA GLU A 46 -10.99 7.99 -15.79
C GLU A 46 -10.01 8.58 -14.76
N SER A 47 -9.18 9.54 -15.20
CA SER A 47 -8.34 10.29 -14.26
C SER A 47 -9.22 11.01 -13.23
N GLY A 48 -8.81 10.99 -11.96
CA GLY A 48 -9.58 11.60 -10.87
C GLY A 48 -10.73 10.74 -10.31
N SER A 49 -11.05 9.57 -10.88
CA SER A 49 -12.15 8.69 -10.41
C SER A 49 -11.89 8.00 -9.05
N GLY A 50 -10.80 8.29 -8.37
CA GLY A 50 -10.51 7.74 -7.04
C GLY A 50 -9.69 6.44 -7.03
N LYS A 51 -9.23 5.91 -8.17
CA LYS A 51 -8.43 4.66 -8.24
C LYS A 51 -7.21 4.65 -7.32
N SER A 52 -6.42 5.71 -7.36
CA SER A 52 -5.23 5.83 -6.51
C SER A 52 -5.59 5.94 -5.03
N THR A 53 -6.70 6.58 -4.71
CA THR A 53 -7.23 6.66 -3.34
C THR A 53 -7.67 5.26 -2.86
N LEU A 54 -8.39 4.52 -3.69
CA LEU A 54 -8.78 3.15 -3.39
C LEU A 54 -7.57 2.24 -3.21
N GLY A 55 -6.57 2.34 -4.10
CA GLY A 55 -5.30 1.62 -3.96
C GLY A 55 -4.59 1.91 -2.63
N ARG A 56 -4.54 3.18 -2.20
CA ARG A 56 -3.97 3.57 -0.89
C ARG A 56 -4.76 2.98 0.28
N VAL A 57 -6.09 2.89 0.18
CA VAL A 57 -6.91 2.23 1.20
C VAL A 57 -6.63 0.74 1.24
N ILE A 58 -6.59 0.06 0.09
CA ILE A 58 -6.26 -1.37 -0.02
C ILE A 58 -4.89 -1.66 0.61
N CYS A 59 -3.90 -0.82 0.34
CA CYS A 59 -2.54 -0.97 0.88
C CYS A 59 -2.41 -0.56 2.36
N GLY A 60 -3.49 -0.07 2.99
CA GLY A 60 -3.45 0.41 4.38
C GLY A 60 -2.65 1.71 4.58
N LEU A 61 -2.33 2.41 3.50
CA LEU A 61 -1.66 3.72 3.51
C LEU A 61 -2.63 4.85 3.85
N LEU A 62 -3.91 4.64 3.59
CA LEU A 62 -4.99 5.56 3.90
C LEU A 62 -6.09 4.83 4.66
N LYS A 63 -6.46 5.35 5.83
CA LYS A 63 -7.60 4.84 6.58
C LYS A 63 -8.88 5.44 6.00
N PRO A 64 -9.92 4.64 5.68
CA PRO A 64 -11.21 5.18 5.25
C PRO A 64 -11.92 5.93 6.39
N ASP A 65 -12.81 6.85 6.02
CA ASP A 65 -13.65 7.59 6.98
C ASP A 65 -14.73 6.68 7.56
N SER A 66 -15.30 5.78 6.72
CA SER A 66 -16.30 4.78 7.12
C SER A 66 -16.17 3.52 6.29
N GLY A 67 -16.95 2.50 6.67
CA GLY A 67 -16.96 1.19 6.04
C GLY A 67 -16.12 0.16 6.78
N GLU A 68 -16.13 -1.06 6.26
CA GLU A 68 -15.44 -2.20 6.86
C GLU A 68 -14.35 -2.71 5.92
N TYR A 69 -13.13 -2.94 6.45
CA TYR A 69 -12.04 -3.56 5.73
C TYR A 69 -11.58 -4.83 6.46
N LEU A 70 -11.82 -5.98 5.83
CA LEU A 70 -11.45 -7.29 6.34
C LEU A 70 -10.29 -7.88 5.55
N LEU A 71 -9.26 -8.33 6.27
CA LEU A 71 -8.17 -9.16 5.77
C LEU A 71 -8.28 -10.54 6.44
N GLU A 72 -8.48 -11.59 5.65
CA GLU A 72 -8.68 -12.96 6.14
C GLU A 72 -9.77 -13.03 7.23
N GLY A 73 -10.86 -12.28 7.05
CA GLY A 73 -11.99 -12.21 7.99
C GLY A 73 -11.76 -11.34 9.22
N LYS A 74 -10.59 -10.75 9.41
CA LYS A 74 -10.28 -9.88 10.56
C LYS A 74 -10.28 -8.41 10.12
N ASN A 75 -10.94 -7.56 10.91
CA ASN A 75 -10.99 -6.13 10.60
C ASN A 75 -9.60 -5.49 10.77
N VAL A 76 -9.13 -4.85 9.70
CA VAL A 76 -7.79 -4.25 9.62
C VAL A 76 -7.64 -3.08 10.59
N TYR A 77 -8.71 -2.34 10.83
CA TYR A 77 -8.67 -1.12 11.65
C TYR A 77 -9.23 -1.29 13.06
N ALA A 78 -9.69 -2.48 13.43
CA ALA A 78 -10.19 -2.76 14.78
C ALA A 78 -9.07 -2.80 15.83
N SER A 79 -7.83 -3.10 15.41
CA SER A 79 -6.67 -3.18 16.31
C SER A 79 -5.36 -2.78 15.62
N ARG A 80 -4.33 -2.50 16.43
CA ARG A 80 -2.96 -2.28 15.89
C ARG A 80 -2.43 -3.50 15.13
N ASP A 81 -2.79 -4.69 15.58
CA ASP A 81 -2.35 -5.95 14.97
C ASP A 81 -2.98 -6.17 13.60
N GLY A 82 -4.23 -5.75 13.38
CA GLY A 82 -4.88 -5.81 12.08
C GLY A 82 -4.09 -5.05 11.01
N LYS A 83 -3.73 -3.80 11.30
CA LYS A 83 -2.92 -2.96 10.39
C LYS A 83 -1.51 -3.54 10.17
N LYS A 84 -0.86 -4.03 11.24
CA LYS A 84 0.46 -4.66 11.16
C LYS A 84 0.43 -5.94 10.31
N ASN A 85 -0.61 -6.75 10.45
CA ASN A 85 -0.81 -7.94 9.64
C ASN A 85 -0.99 -7.58 8.16
N LEU A 86 -1.78 -6.56 7.85
CA LEU A 86 -1.92 -6.07 6.48
C LEU A 86 -0.55 -5.69 5.89
N GLN A 87 0.24 -4.88 6.58
CA GLN A 87 1.58 -4.47 6.13
C GLN A 87 2.55 -5.65 5.96
N ASN A 88 2.39 -6.71 6.75
CA ASN A 88 3.20 -7.91 6.62
C ASN A 88 2.81 -8.80 5.43
N MET A 89 1.55 -8.74 5.00
CA MET A 89 1.01 -9.60 3.94
C MET A 89 1.01 -8.94 2.56
N LEU A 90 1.04 -7.62 2.50
CA LEU A 90 1.01 -6.87 1.24
C LEU A 90 2.41 -6.44 0.80
N SER A 91 2.59 -6.40 -0.51
CA SER A 91 3.69 -5.72 -1.18
C SER A 91 3.10 -4.74 -2.19
N VAL A 92 3.72 -3.58 -2.36
CA VAL A 92 3.22 -2.51 -3.22
C VAL A 92 4.30 -2.14 -4.23
N VAL A 93 3.90 -2.08 -5.49
CA VAL A 93 4.71 -1.49 -6.57
C VAL A 93 4.03 -0.19 -6.97
N PHE A 94 4.71 0.92 -6.78
CA PHE A 94 4.20 2.24 -7.17
C PHE A 94 4.44 2.51 -8.65
N GLN A 95 3.54 3.26 -9.28
CA GLN A 95 3.66 3.66 -10.68
C GLN A 95 4.89 4.53 -10.91
N ASP A 96 5.18 5.42 -9.98
CA ASP A 96 6.37 6.28 -10.02
C ASP A 96 7.49 5.65 -9.17
N TYR A 97 8.43 5.02 -9.85
CA TYR A 97 9.61 4.40 -9.24
C TYR A 97 10.64 5.45 -8.79
N THR A 98 10.66 6.63 -9.39
CA THR A 98 11.69 7.66 -9.10
C THR A 98 11.50 8.25 -7.70
N THR A 99 10.26 8.34 -7.23
CA THR A 99 9.94 8.81 -5.87
C THR A 99 9.89 7.68 -4.85
N SER A 100 9.90 6.42 -5.30
CA SER A 100 9.78 5.25 -4.42
C SER A 100 11.09 4.90 -3.70
N ALA A 101 12.22 5.27 -4.27
CA ALA A 101 13.54 5.09 -3.69
C ALA A 101 14.20 6.45 -3.45
N ASN A 102 14.98 6.57 -2.37
CA ASN A 102 15.76 7.78 -2.13
C ASN A 102 16.85 7.90 -3.20
N PRO A 103 16.86 8.94 -4.05
CA PRO A 103 17.83 9.08 -5.15
C PRO A 103 19.28 9.26 -4.67
N ARG A 104 19.49 9.51 -3.39
CA ARG A 104 20.83 9.59 -2.78
C ARG A 104 21.36 8.22 -2.33
N PHE A 105 20.52 7.18 -2.33
CA PHE A 105 20.93 5.83 -1.97
C PHE A 105 21.53 5.13 -3.18
N ARG A 106 22.57 4.34 -2.95
CA ARG A 106 23.07 3.40 -3.95
C ARG A 106 22.09 2.24 -4.07
N ILE A 107 22.02 1.59 -5.21
CA ILE A 107 21.15 0.43 -5.45
C ILE A 107 21.34 -0.63 -4.35
N ARG A 108 22.58 -0.93 -3.97
CA ARG A 108 22.89 -1.85 -2.88
C ARG A 108 22.24 -1.48 -1.53
N ASP A 109 22.09 -0.19 -1.25
CA ASP A 109 21.50 0.27 0.02
C ASP A 109 19.99 0.07 0.02
N VAL A 110 19.35 0.30 -1.14
CA VAL A 110 17.92 0.02 -1.36
C VAL A 110 17.64 -1.48 -1.26
N LEU A 111 18.46 -2.32 -1.90
CA LEU A 111 18.33 -3.79 -1.81
C LEU A 111 18.55 -4.28 -0.38
N ALA A 112 19.58 -3.74 0.31
CA ALA A 112 19.87 -4.11 1.69
C ALA A 112 18.69 -3.79 2.63
N GLU A 113 17.92 -2.73 2.37
CA GLU A 113 16.74 -2.39 3.15
C GLU A 113 15.64 -3.44 2.99
N GLY A 114 15.36 -3.87 1.73
CA GLY A 114 14.44 -4.96 1.44
C GLY A 114 14.86 -6.29 2.08
N ILE A 115 16.15 -6.64 1.99
CA ILE A 115 16.70 -7.86 2.60
C ILE A 115 16.53 -7.81 4.13
N ARG A 116 16.79 -6.68 4.79
CA ARG A 116 16.55 -6.50 6.24
C ARG A 116 15.09 -6.75 6.63
N VAL A 117 14.15 -6.32 5.81
CA VAL A 117 12.72 -6.59 6.04
C VAL A 117 12.43 -8.09 5.93
N LYS A 118 12.99 -8.77 4.93
CA LYS A 118 12.88 -10.22 4.74
C LYS A 118 13.48 -10.99 5.92
N GLU A 119 14.67 -10.61 6.38
CA GLU A 119 15.33 -11.19 7.55
C GLU A 119 14.48 -11.08 8.82
N ARG A 120 13.90 -9.89 9.07
CA ARG A 120 13.01 -9.66 10.24
C ARG A 120 11.75 -10.52 10.20
N LYS A 121 11.19 -10.74 9.00
CA LYS A 121 9.98 -11.57 8.83
C LYS A 121 10.28 -13.05 8.98
N SER A 122 11.41 -13.52 8.46
CA SER A 122 11.79 -14.94 8.45
C SER A 122 12.54 -15.39 9.71
N GLY A 123 13.10 -14.46 10.48
CA GLY A 123 14.01 -14.74 11.60
C GLY A 123 15.39 -15.29 11.16
N LYS A 124 15.65 -15.38 9.85
CA LYS A 124 16.91 -15.91 9.30
C LYS A 124 17.79 -14.76 8.82
N ARG A 125 19.07 -14.81 9.18
CA ARG A 125 20.09 -13.93 8.60
C ARG A 125 20.49 -14.44 7.22
N THR A 126 20.75 -13.53 6.29
CA THR A 126 21.17 -13.81 4.91
C THR A 126 22.49 -13.08 4.65
N ASP A 127 23.37 -13.68 3.87
CA ASP A 127 24.48 -12.92 3.28
C ASP A 127 23.89 -11.88 2.34
N ARG A 128 23.93 -10.63 2.76
CA ARG A 128 23.29 -9.51 2.04
C ARG A 128 23.98 -9.18 0.74
N SER A 129 25.30 -9.39 0.67
CA SER A 129 26.07 -9.18 -0.56
C SER A 129 25.65 -10.21 -1.60
N ALA A 130 25.76 -11.48 -1.28
CA ALA A 130 25.36 -12.56 -2.18
C ALA A 130 23.89 -12.46 -2.60
N GLU A 131 22.98 -12.13 -1.68
CA GLU A 131 21.56 -11.98 -2.02
C GLU A 131 21.31 -10.74 -2.90
N SER A 132 22.08 -9.65 -2.73
CA SER A 132 21.97 -8.47 -3.60
C SER A 132 22.40 -8.79 -5.02
N CYS A 133 23.54 -9.47 -5.22
CA CYS A 133 24.01 -9.91 -6.52
C CYS A 133 22.98 -10.81 -7.20
N ARG A 134 22.47 -11.81 -6.48
CA ARG A 134 21.42 -12.69 -6.99
C ARG A 134 20.15 -11.94 -7.42
N LEU A 135 19.76 -10.89 -6.70
CA LEU A 135 18.59 -10.08 -7.05
C LEU A 135 18.85 -9.22 -8.30
N LEU A 136 20.06 -8.71 -8.47
CA LEU A 136 20.46 -7.96 -9.66
C LEU A 136 20.48 -8.86 -10.91
N GLU A 137 21.09 -10.03 -10.81
CA GLU A 137 21.11 -11.06 -11.88
C GLU A 137 19.68 -11.41 -12.34
N LEU A 138 18.73 -11.56 -11.41
CA LEU A 138 17.32 -11.89 -11.73
C LEU A 138 16.64 -10.83 -12.62
N VAL A 139 17.12 -9.61 -12.61
CA VAL A 139 16.58 -8.50 -13.44
C VAL A 139 17.52 -8.11 -14.59
N GLY A 140 18.55 -8.94 -14.84
CA GLY A 140 19.50 -8.75 -15.93
C GLY A 140 20.48 -7.61 -15.70
N LEU A 141 20.81 -7.31 -14.46
CA LEU A 141 21.84 -6.36 -14.06
C LEU A 141 23.02 -7.13 -13.48
N ASP A 142 24.20 -6.87 -14.00
CA ASP A 142 25.47 -7.35 -13.46
C ASP A 142 25.99 -6.41 -12.36
N GLU A 143 27.02 -6.84 -11.61
CA GLU A 143 27.66 -6.05 -10.53
C GLU A 143 28.34 -4.77 -11.06
#